data_9ca35da4192b84f679bed7c7f4c7d01d
#
_entry.id   9ca35da4192b84f679bed7c7f4c7d01d
#
_cell.length_a   1.000
_cell.length_b   1.000
_cell.length_c   1.000
_cell.angle_alpha   90.00
_cell.angle_beta   90.00
_cell.angle_gamma   90.00
#
_symmetry.space_group_name_H-M   'P 1'
#
loop_
_entity.id
_entity.type
_entity.pdbx_description
1 polymer ?
#
loop_
_entity_poly.entity_id
_entity_poly.type
_entity_poly.pdbx_seq_one_letter_code
_entity_poly.pdbx_strand_id
1 'polypeptide(L)'
;FAKANQTGFALSQALKTARVDIHGAYRVERVEPEDDGYAVIGRGEVVRARRLVLAGGVWLEEMLNWLAVRIPIKTLVNQLAVTERIEPVMRTVIGIASGLLSLKQFDNGTVVIGGGWQGKGSRTTGSTQVIPENLIGNVRLAVHAIPNLVHTRLVRAWCGFEAETADAMPVIGEVPGITNAFLIGSIHSGYTSGPFMAKLLAQYILGHEPELPLFDPCL
;
A
#
# COMPACT_ATOMS: atom_id res chain seq x y z
N PHE A 1 -7.48 -14.66 7.42
CA PHE A 1 -6.89 -13.51 6.71
C PHE A 1 -5.91 -13.96 5.64
N ALA A 2 -5.69 -13.13 4.61
CA ALA A 2 -4.73 -13.43 3.55
C ALA A 2 -3.28 -13.13 4.01
N LYS A 3 -2.34 -14.01 3.63
CA LYS A 3 -0.91 -13.86 3.97
C LYS A 3 -0.22 -13.06 2.85
N ALA A 4 0.27 -11.86 3.16
CA ALA A 4 0.80 -10.92 2.17
C ALA A 4 1.90 -11.51 1.27
N ASN A 5 2.83 -12.27 1.84
CA ASN A 5 3.92 -12.93 1.10
C ASN A 5 3.39 -13.99 0.11
N GLN A 6 2.39 -14.80 0.51
CA GLN A 6 1.77 -15.79 -0.36
C GLN A 6 0.97 -15.14 -1.48
N THR A 7 0.22 -14.08 -1.16
CA THR A 7 -0.52 -13.31 -2.16
C THR A 7 0.41 -12.67 -3.18
N GLY A 8 1.50 -12.04 -2.73
CA GLY A 8 2.50 -11.44 -3.63
C GLY A 8 3.14 -12.48 -4.56
N PHE A 9 3.47 -13.67 -4.01
CA PHE A 9 3.97 -14.77 -4.82
C PHE A 9 2.95 -15.27 -5.85
N ALA A 10 1.69 -15.47 -5.44
CA ALA A 10 0.62 -15.91 -6.34
C ALA A 10 0.37 -14.90 -7.47
N LEU A 11 0.33 -13.60 -7.16
CA LEU A 11 0.20 -12.53 -8.15
C LEU A 11 1.39 -12.52 -9.12
N SER A 12 2.61 -12.67 -8.62
CA SER A 12 3.80 -12.75 -9.48
C SER A 12 3.75 -13.94 -10.44
N GLN A 13 3.26 -15.11 -10.01
CA GLN A 13 3.09 -16.26 -10.87
C GLN A 13 1.95 -16.04 -11.90
N ALA A 14 0.85 -15.44 -11.49
CA ALA A 14 -0.25 -15.10 -12.39
C ALA A 14 0.20 -14.13 -13.49
N LEU A 15 0.97 -13.10 -13.16
CA LEU A 15 1.54 -12.16 -14.14
C LEU A 15 2.45 -12.86 -15.15
N LYS A 16 3.33 -13.76 -14.70
CA LYS A 16 4.18 -14.56 -15.60
C LYS A 16 3.36 -15.45 -16.52
N THR A 17 2.31 -16.10 -16.00
CA THR A 17 1.41 -16.94 -16.80
C THR A 17 0.68 -16.09 -17.85
N ALA A 18 0.29 -14.87 -17.51
CA ALA A 18 -0.30 -13.91 -18.43
C ALA A 18 0.71 -13.25 -19.39
N ARG A 19 1.99 -13.65 -19.35
CA ARG A 19 3.10 -13.12 -20.15
C ARG A 19 3.28 -11.62 -19.99
N VAL A 20 3.10 -11.12 -18.76
CA VAL A 20 3.40 -9.73 -18.42
C VAL A 20 4.90 -9.60 -18.18
N ASP A 21 5.54 -8.64 -18.85
CA ASP A 21 6.94 -8.30 -18.59
C ASP A 21 7.08 -7.59 -17.25
N ILE A 22 7.91 -8.14 -16.38
CA ILE A 22 8.17 -7.59 -15.05
C ILE A 22 9.61 -7.14 -14.97
N HIS A 23 9.82 -5.83 -14.97
CA HIS A 23 11.15 -5.22 -14.80
C HIS A 23 11.47 -5.03 -13.32
N GLY A 24 11.94 -6.10 -12.68
CA GLY A 24 12.39 -6.07 -11.27
C GLY A 24 13.67 -5.27 -11.12
N ALA A 25 13.84 -4.63 -9.95
CA ALA A 25 15.00 -3.77 -9.65
C ALA A 25 15.19 -2.60 -10.65
N TYR A 26 14.16 -2.23 -11.36
CA TYR A 26 14.12 -1.10 -12.28
C TYR A 26 13.53 0.12 -11.55
N ARG A 27 14.39 1.04 -11.14
CA ARG A 27 13.95 2.30 -10.53
C ARG A 27 13.55 3.27 -11.64
N VAL A 28 12.27 3.58 -11.73
CA VAL A 28 11.78 4.65 -12.59
C VAL A 28 12.26 6.00 -12.03
N GLU A 29 12.87 6.81 -12.87
CA GLU A 29 13.41 8.13 -12.54
C GLU A 29 12.48 9.25 -13.00
N ARG A 30 11.84 9.05 -14.18
CA ARG A 30 10.84 9.96 -14.72
C ARG A 30 10.00 9.28 -15.80
N VAL A 31 8.90 9.93 -16.15
CA VAL A 31 8.03 9.58 -17.28
C VAL A 31 7.93 10.82 -18.18
N GLU A 32 8.09 10.62 -19.48
CA GLU A 32 7.97 11.66 -20.49
C GLU A 32 6.83 11.30 -21.46
N PRO A 33 5.87 12.21 -21.70
CA PRO A 33 4.90 12.04 -22.79
C PRO A 33 5.61 12.04 -24.15
N GLU A 34 5.17 11.17 -25.07
CA GLU A 34 5.57 11.13 -26.47
C GLU A 34 4.30 11.23 -27.35
N ASP A 35 4.45 11.44 -28.66
CA ASP A 35 3.32 11.64 -29.59
C ASP A 35 2.30 10.50 -29.57
N ASP A 36 2.74 9.26 -29.36
CA ASP A 36 1.88 8.04 -29.30
C ASP A 36 2.09 7.27 -27.99
N GLY A 37 2.19 7.97 -26.86
CA GLY A 37 2.28 7.32 -25.54
C GLY A 37 3.28 7.92 -24.59
N TYR A 38 4.08 7.06 -23.93
CA TYR A 38 4.95 7.44 -22.83
C TYR A 38 6.28 6.72 -22.91
N ALA A 39 7.36 7.47 -22.60
CA ALA A 39 8.66 6.92 -22.28
C ALA A 39 8.83 6.84 -20.76
N VAL A 40 8.98 5.63 -20.23
CA VAL A 40 9.31 5.38 -18.81
C VAL A 40 10.80 5.17 -18.71
N ILE A 41 11.49 6.07 -18.03
CA ILE A 41 12.94 6.17 -18.01
C ILE A 41 13.48 5.77 -16.63
N GLY A 42 14.45 4.89 -16.62
CA GLY A 42 15.16 4.49 -15.41
C GLY A 42 16.46 3.75 -15.73
N ARG A 43 17.49 3.97 -14.90
CA ARG A 43 18.81 3.32 -15.02
C ARG A 43 19.44 3.36 -16.40
N GLY A 44 19.18 4.41 -17.20
CA GLY A 44 19.70 4.54 -18.56
C GLY A 44 18.95 3.70 -19.61
N GLU A 45 17.88 3.02 -19.24
CA GLU A 45 16.98 2.29 -20.13
C GLU A 45 15.65 3.03 -20.28
N VAL A 46 14.98 2.81 -21.41
CA VAL A 46 13.68 3.41 -21.74
C VAL A 46 12.71 2.32 -22.13
N VAL A 47 11.59 2.27 -21.42
CA VAL A 47 10.44 1.41 -21.78
C VAL A 47 9.34 2.30 -22.34
N ARG A 48 8.84 1.99 -23.54
CA ARG A 48 7.76 2.73 -24.19
C ARG A 48 6.43 2.00 -24.10
N ALA A 49 5.37 2.77 -23.85
CA ALA A 49 4.01 2.23 -23.78
C ALA A 49 2.99 3.25 -24.27
N ARG A 50 1.92 2.80 -24.92
CA ARG A 50 0.82 3.67 -25.37
C ARG A 50 -0.07 4.15 -24.23
N ARG A 51 -0.16 3.39 -23.16
CA ARG A 51 -0.96 3.72 -21.96
C ARG A 51 -0.08 3.61 -20.73
N LEU A 52 -0.27 4.51 -19.79
CA LEU A 52 0.47 4.57 -18.53
C LEU A 52 -0.49 4.36 -17.38
N VAL A 53 -0.11 3.54 -16.40
CA VAL A 53 -0.80 3.44 -15.11
C VAL A 53 0.19 3.74 -13.99
N LEU A 54 -0.09 4.78 -13.23
CA LEU A 54 0.71 5.15 -12.05
C LEU A 54 0.10 4.48 -10.81
N ALA A 55 0.84 3.57 -10.18
CA ALA A 55 0.43 2.80 -9.01
C ALA A 55 1.48 2.86 -7.89
N GLY A 56 2.07 4.04 -7.67
CA GLY A 56 3.25 4.24 -6.83
C GLY A 56 3.01 4.33 -5.33
N GLY A 57 1.78 4.13 -4.82
CA GLY A 57 1.48 4.23 -3.40
C GLY A 57 1.87 5.59 -2.83
N VAL A 58 2.73 5.64 -1.81
CA VAL A 58 3.17 6.90 -1.17
C VAL A 58 4.02 7.80 -2.09
N TRP A 59 4.52 7.28 -3.20
CA TRP A 59 5.28 8.02 -4.21
C TRP A 59 4.42 8.51 -5.38
N LEU A 60 3.09 8.27 -5.36
CA LEU A 60 2.20 8.64 -6.45
C LEU A 60 2.21 10.15 -6.73
N GLU A 61 2.28 11.00 -5.70
CA GLU A 61 2.39 12.46 -5.87
C GLU A 61 3.66 12.85 -6.65
N GLU A 62 4.80 12.21 -6.36
CA GLU A 62 6.05 12.44 -7.10
C GLU A 62 5.93 11.98 -8.56
N MET A 63 5.28 10.85 -8.80
CA MET A 63 5.04 10.33 -10.16
C MET A 63 4.10 11.24 -10.96
N LEU A 64 3.06 11.79 -10.35
CA LEU A 64 2.16 12.75 -10.99
C LEU A 64 2.85 14.07 -11.33
N ASN A 65 3.81 14.51 -10.51
CA ASN A 65 4.60 15.69 -10.79
C ASN A 65 5.44 15.57 -12.07
N TRP A 66 5.83 14.35 -12.50
CA TRP A 66 6.48 14.15 -13.81
C TRP A 66 5.59 14.53 -14.99
N LEU A 67 4.26 14.48 -14.79
CA LEU A 67 3.24 14.86 -15.77
C LEU A 67 2.66 16.27 -15.50
N ALA A 68 3.29 17.06 -14.65
CA ALA A 68 2.83 18.39 -14.21
C ALA A 68 1.42 18.36 -13.54
N VAL A 69 1.01 17.23 -13.00
CA VAL A 69 -0.24 17.07 -12.24
C VAL A 69 0.08 16.98 -10.76
N ARG A 70 -0.74 17.61 -9.91
CA ARG A 70 -0.56 17.59 -8.47
C ARG A 70 -1.82 17.11 -7.76
N ILE A 71 -1.70 15.96 -7.09
CA ILE A 71 -2.68 15.46 -6.13
C ILE A 71 -1.92 15.29 -4.80
N PRO A 72 -2.26 16.07 -3.76
CA PRO A 72 -1.55 16.00 -2.48
C PRO A 72 -1.75 14.66 -1.81
N ILE A 73 -0.65 13.99 -1.46
CA ILE A 73 -0.65 12.70 -0.78
C ILE A 73 0.16 12.78 0.50
N LYS A 74 -0.53 12.63 1.62
CA LYS A 74 0.08 12.55 2.94
C LYS A 74 0.71 11.18 3.13
N THR A 75 1.91 11.14 3.71
CA THR A 75 2.57 9.91 4.10
C THR A 75 2.38 9.68 5.59
N LEU A 76 1.69 8.59 5.93
CA LEU A 76 1.65 8.04 7.29
C LEU A 76 2.83 7.09 7.48
N VAL A 77 3.38 7.07 8.69
CA VAL A 77 4.49 6.17 9.05
C VAL A 77 3.97 5.21 10.11
N ASN A 78 3.25 4.18 9.70
CA ASN A 78 2.64 3.24 10.61
C ASN A 78 3.67 2.27 11.19
N GLN A 79 3.69 2.11 12.50
CA GLN A 79 4.54 1.15 13.17
C GLN A 79 3.80 -0.12 13.56
N LEU A 80 4.52 -1.23 13.53
CA LEU A 80 4.03 -2.55 13.86
C LEU A 80 5.04 -3.27 14.75
N ALA A 81 4.56 -4.25 15.49
CA ALA A 81 5.40 -5.18 16.23
C ALA A 81 4.98 -6.62 15.98
N VAL A 82 5.91 -7.54 16.18
CA VAL A 82 5.65 -8.98 16.15
C VAL A 82 6.22 -9.64 17.40
N THR A 83 5.45 -10.57 17.94
CA THR A 83 5.82 -11.33 19.13
C THR A 83 6.66 -12.56 18.80
N GLU A 84 7.25 -13.17 19.83
CA GLU A 84 7.65 -14.57 19.79
C GLU A 84 6.46 -15.48 19.50
N ARG A 85 6.74 -16.75 19.25
CA ARG A 85 5.70 -17.78 19.04
C ARG A 85 5.06 -18.13 20.37
N ILE A 86 3.72 -18.15 20.39
CA ILE A 86 2.93 -18.54 21.55
C ILE A 86 1.82 -19.49 21.09
N GLU A 87 1.20 -20.16 22.06
CA GLU A 87 0.01 -20.97 21.82
C GLU A 87 -1.13 -20.13 21.22
N PRO A 88 -2.08 -20.72 20.51
CA PRO A 88 -3.18 -20.00 19.91
C PRO A 88 -4.03 -19.26 20.96
N VAL A 89 -4.09 -17.94 20.85
CA VAL A 89 -4.90 -17.05 21.71
C VAL A 89 -6.01 -16.34 20.94
N MET A 90 -5.98 -16.39 19.60
CA MET A 90 -7.02 -15.81 18.75
C MET A 90 -7.14 -16.58 17.43
N ARG A 91 -8.34 -16.58 16.83
CA ARG A 91 -8.63 -17.24 15.54
C ARG A 91 -8.99 -16.25 14.43
N THR A 92 -9.32 -15.01 14.80
CA THR A 92 -9.73 -13.95 13.87
C THR A 92 -8.81 -12.75 14.01
N VAL A 93 -8.88 -11.81 13.06
CA VAL A 93 -8.30 -10.49 13.24
C VAL A 93 -9.15 -9.73 14.26
N ILE A 94 -8.50 -9.09 15.23
CA ILE A 94 -9.15 -8.32 16.29
C ILE A 94 -8.75 -6.86 16.14
N GLY A 95 -9.74 -5.98 16.20
CA GLY A 95 -9.59 -4.54 16.36
C GLY A 95 -10.48 -4.06 17.48
N ILE A 96 -10.31 -2.81 17.92
CA ILE A 96 -11.19 -2.16 18.89
C ILE A 96 -11.76 -0.89 18.29
N ALA A 97 -13.05 -0.65 18.49
CA ALA A 97 -13.75 0.53 17.95
C ALA A 97 -13.31 1.84 18.63
N SER A 98 -12.85 1.77 19.87
CA SER A 98 -12.45 2.92 20.69
C SER A 98 -10.97 3.27 20.61
N GLY A 99 -10.20 2.66 19.72
CA GLY A 99 -8.77 2.90 19.67
C GLY A 99 -8.08 2.30 18.45
N LEU A 100 -6.78 2.57 18.36
CA LEU A 100 -5.92 2.13 17.27
C LEU A 100 -5.33 0.74 17.58
N LEU A 101 -6.04 -0.33 17.25
CA LEU A 101 -5.56 -1.69 17.44
C LEU A 101 -5.95 -2.60 16.26
N SER A 102 -4.97 -3.36 15.81
CA SER A 102 -5.17 -4.49 14.90
C SER A 102 -4.26 -5.63 15.37
N LEU A 103 -4.85 -6.76 15.72
CA LEU A 103 -4.15 -7.97 16.13
C LEU A 103 -4.46 -9.11 15.18
N LYS A 104 -3.44 -9.89 14.85
CA LYS A 104 -3.60 -11.15 14.12
C LYS A 104 -2.53 -12.14 14.54
N GLN A 105 -2.93 -13.37 14.77
CA GLN A 105 -2.01 -14.48 15.04
C GLN A 105 -1.83 -15.32 13.78
N PHE A 106 -0.58 -15.62 13.45
CA PHE A 106 -0.23 -16.48 12.34
C PHE A 106 -0.17 -17.94 12.77
N ASP A 107 -0.27 -18.87 11.81
CA ASP A 107 -0.25 -20.32 12.07
C ASP A 107 1.05 -20.78 12.76
N ASN A 108 2.13 -20.00 12.62
CA ASN A 108 3.39 -20.25 13.31
C ASN A 108 3.41 -19.78 14.77
N GLY A 109 2.29 -19.26 15.28
CA GLY A 109 2.14 -18.80 16.65
C GLY A 109 2.53 -17.34 16.90
N THR A 110 3.14 -16.63 15.95
CA THR A 110 3.50 -15.21 16.16
C THR A 110 2.26 -14.31 16.07
N VAL A 111 2.20 -13.27 16.90
CA VAL A 111 1.16 -12.24 16.86
C VAL A 111 1.72 -10.96 16.29
N VAL A 112 1.09 -10.40 15.26
CA VAL A 112 1.37 -9.04 14.76
C VAL A 112 0.43 -8.06 15.42
N ILE A 113 1.02 -6.99 15.98
CA ILE A 113 0.36 -5.90 16.69
C ILE A 113 0.55 -4.63 15.86
N GLY A 114 -0.55 -3.95 15.54
CA GLY A 114 -0.58 -2.70 14.77
C GLY A 114 -1.85 -1.92 15.03
N GLY A 115 -2.30 -1.12 14.04
CA GLY A 115 -3.55 -0.37 14.13
C GLY A 115 -3.41 1.13 13.94
N GLY A 116 -2.34 1.60 13.29
CA GLY A 116 -2.18 3.01 12.92
C GLY A 116 -1.36 3.85 13.89
N TRP A 117 -0.72 3.26 14.90
CA TRP A 117 0.24 3.98 15.74
C TRP A 117 1.43 4.45 14.91
N GLN A 118 1.73 5.76 14.97
CA GLN A 118 2.73 6.38 14.11
C GLN A 118 4.15 6.21 14.64
N GLY A 119 5.09 5.94 13.74
CA GLY A 119 6.52 6.15 13.90
C GLY A 119 6.97 7.49 13.32
N LYS A 120 8.26 7.62 13.08
CA LYS A 120 8.88 8.73 12.33
C LYS A 120 9.50 8.22 11.05
N GLY A 121 9.57 9.07 10.02
CA GLY A 121 10.23 8.70 8.78
C GLY A 121 10.04 9.71 7.67
N SER A 122 10.73 9.46 6.56
CA SER A 122 10.63 10.27 5.35
C SER A 122 10.61 9.36 4.13
N ARG A 123 9.59 9.51 3.28
CA ARG A 123 9.50 8.79 2.00
C ARG A 123 10.66 9.13 1.06
N THR A 124 11.18 10.36 1.14
CA THR A 124 12.27 10.83 0.29
C THR A 124 13.58 10.11 0.59
N THR A 125 13.89 9.90 1.86
CA THR A 125 15.11 9.18 2.27
C THR A 125 14.89 7.67 2.45
N GLY A 126 13.64 7.22 2.50
CA GLY A 126 13.27 5.85 2.83
C GLY A 126 13.54 5.45 4.29
N SER A 127 14.00 6.40 5.13
CA SER A 127 14.31 6.14 6.53
C SER A 127 13.04 6.06 7.37
N THR A 128 13.00 5.13 8.32
CA THR A 128 11.93 4.99 9.31
C THR A 128 12.49 4.70 10.70
N GLN A 129 11.79 5.17 11.72
CA GLN A 129 12.14 4.98 13.11
C GLN A 129 10.89 4.69 13.94
N VAL A 130 10.96 3.66 14.77
CA VAL A 130 9.93 3.36 15.78
C VAL A 130 9.98 4.39 16.90
N ILE A 131 8.82 4.87 17.33
CA ILE A 131 8.65 5.71 18.51
C ILE A 131 8.33 4.79 19.70
N PRO A 132 9.21 4.67 20.69
CA PRO A 132 9.02 3.73 21.81
C PRO A 132 7.72 3.95 22.59
N GLU A 133 7.34 5.19 22.84
CA GLU A 133 6.13 5.54 23.58
C GLU A 133 4.87 5.05 22.86
N ASN A 134 4.82 5.20 21.54
CA ASN A 134 3.73 4.74 20.71
C ASN A 134 3.70 3.20 20.62
N LEU A 135 4.87 2.56 20.55
CA LEU A 135 4.97 1.10 20.62
C LEU A 135 4.42 0.55 21.91
N ILE A 136 4.82 1.15 23.06
CA ILE A 136 4.33 0.76 24.39
C ILE A 136 2.80 0.96 24.47
N GLY A 137 2.28 2.08 23.98
CA GLY A 137 0.83 2.35 23.93
C GLY A 137 0.06 1.29 23.14
N ASN A 138 0.56 0.93 21.95
CA ASN A 138 -0.05 -0.10 21.12
C ASN A 138 -0.02 -1.49 21.79
N VAL A 139 1.10 -1.85 22.41
CA VAL A 139 1.23 -3.13 23.13
C VAL A 139 0.33 -3.17 24.38
N ARG A 140 0.17 -2.07 25.09
CA ARG A 140 -0.78 -1.98 26.21
C ARG A 140 -2.22 -2.24 25.77
N LEU A 141 -2.64 -1.68 24.62
CA LEU A 141 -3.95 -1.98 24.05
C LEU A 141 -4.08 -3.45 23.63
N ALA A 142 -3.02 -4.05 23.08
CA ALA A 142 -2.99 -5.46 22.74
C ALA A 142 -3.17 -6.35 23.97
N VAL A 143 -2.46 -6.07 25.05
CA VAL A 143 -2.60 -6.79 26.33
C VAL A 143 -3.97 -6.55 26.96
N HIS A 144 -4.53 -5.34 26.85
CA HIS A 144 -5.90 -5.09 27.32
C HIS A 144 -6.94 -5.93 26.58
N ALA A 145 -6.79 -6.05 25.24
CA ALA A 145 -7.70 -6.85 24.43
C ALA A 145 -7.50 -8.38 24.61
N ILE A 146 -6.26 -8.81 24.82
CA ILE A 146 -5.86 -10.21 25.01
C ILE A 146 -4.87 -10.30 26.18
N PRO A 147 -5.35 -10.50 27.43
CA PRO A 147 -4.49 -10.53 28.61
C PRO A 147 -3.38 -11.58 28.57
N ASN A 148 -3.58 -12.66 27.83
CA ASN A 148 -2.55 -13.70 27.67
C ASN A 148 -1.25 -13.20 27.01
N LEU A 149 -1.26 -12.04 26.38
CA LEU A 149 -0.07 -11.43 25.78
C LEU A 149 0.87 -10.79 26.80
N VAL A 150 0.49 -10.63 28.06
CA VAL A 150 1.25 -9.87 29.09
C VAL A 150 2.69 -10.38 29.30
N HIS A 151 2.93 -11.66 29.15
CA HIS A 151 4.26 -12.29 29.30
C HIS A 151 4.97 -12.57 27.99
N THR A 152 4.38 -12.15 26.86
CA THR A 152 4.90 -12.42 25.52
C THR A 152 5.96 -11.38 25.14
N ARG A 153 7.10 -11.83 24.62
CA ARG A 153 8.18 -10.94 24.20
C ARG A 153 7.94 -10.41 22.80
N LEU A 154 8.28 -9.15 22.58
CA LEU A 154 8.41 -8.59 21.24
C LEU A 154 9.75 -9.03 20.63
N VAL A 155 9.70 -9.59 19.42
CA VAL A 155 10.89 -10.02 18.68
C VAL A 155 11.37 -8.92 17.75
N ARG A 156 10.43 -8.14 17.17
CA ARG A 156 10.74 -7.08 16.21
C ARG A 156 9.65 -6.01 16.22
N ALA A 157 10.07 -4.77 16.04
CA ALA A 157 9.21 -3.64 15.66
C ALA A 157 9.78 -2.97 14.39
N TRP A 158 8.89 -2.44 13.54
CA TRP A 158 9.27 -1.74 12.31
C TRP A 158 8.22 -0.72 11.93
N CYS A 159 8.55 0.15 10.96
CA CYS A 159 7.59 1.07 10.38
C CYS A 159 7.43 0.80 8.88
N GLY A 160 6.24 1.11 8.36
CA GLY A 160 5.91 1.12 6.95
C GLY A 160 5.21 2.41 6.55
N PHE A 161 5.38 2.82 5.30
CA PHE A 161 4.68 3.97 4.75
C PHE A 161 3.29 3.59 4.27
N GLU A 162 2.33 4.48 4.50
CA GLU A 162 0.97 4.40 3.97
C GLU A 162 0.58 5.75 3.36
N ALA A 163 -0.09 5.71 2.21
CA ALA A 163 -0.56 6.89 1.51
C ALA A 163 -1.97 7.25 1.99
N GLU A 164 -2.23 8.53 2.23
CA GLU A 164 -3.53 9.05 2.63
C GLU A 164 -3.82 10.36 1.88
N THR A 165 -5.01 10.48 1.31
CA THR A 165 -5.57 11.75 0.80
C THR A 165 -6.21 12.55 1.92
N ALA A 166 -6.55 13.81 1.68
CA ALA A 166 -7.15 14.67 2.70
C ALA A 166 -8.51 14.18 3.18
N ASP A 167 -9.27 13.52 2.32
CA ASP A 167 -10.60 12.93 2.57
C ASP A 167 -10.55 11.44 2.92
N ALA A 168 -9.35 10.85 2.97
CA ALA A 168 -9.11 9.42 3.16
C ALA A 168 -9.74 8.51 2.06
N MET A 169 -10.12 9.09 0.92
CA MET A 169 -10.66 8.35 -0.21
C MET A 169 -9.54 7.89 -1.15
N PRO A 170 -9.69 6.75 -1.81
CA PRO A 170 -8.73 6.31 -2.82
C PRO A 170 -8.77 7.22 -4.05
N VAL A 171 -7.63 7.35 -4.70
CA VAL A 171 -7.52 8.05 -5.99
C VAL A 171 -7.41 7.00 -7.08
N ILE A 172 -8.38 7.00 -8.02
CA ILE A 172 -8.46 6.01 -9.09
C ILE A 172 -9.17 6.61 -10.31
N GLY A 173 -8.61 6.46 -11.50
CA GLY A 173 -9.21 6.95 -12.74
C GLY A 173 -8.17 7.46 -13.73
N GLU A 174 -8.59 8.36 -14.62
CA GLU A 174 -7.70 9.06 -15.55
C GLU A 174 -6.86 10.11 -14.80
N VAL A 175 -5.63 10.32 -15.28
CA VAL A 175 -4.84 11.47 -14.81
C VAL A 175 -5.43 12.72 -15.41
N PRO A 176 -5.80 13.74 -14.60
CA PRO A 176 -6.48 14.93 -15.09
C PRO A 176 -5.75 15.63 -16.23
N GLY A 177 -6.45 15.81 -17.36
CA GLY A 177 -5.90 16.50 -18.54
C GLY A 177 -4.83 15.75 -19.31
N ILE A 178 -4.53 14.50 -18.99
CA ILE A 178 -3.46 13.70 -19.61
C ILE A 178 -4.06 12.47 -20.30
N THR A 179 -3.98 12.43 -21.63
CA THR A 179 -4.55 11.36 -22.43
C THR A 179 -3.82 10.04 -22.22
N ASN A 180 -4.56 8.93 -22.10
CA ASN A 180 -4.02 7.57 -21.92
C ASN A 180 -3.12 7.38 -20.69
N ALA A 181 -3.22 8.28 -19.70
CA ALA A 181 -2.59 8.14 -18.39
C ALA A 181 -3.64 7.87 -17.31
N PHE A 182 -3.39 6.92 -16.46
CA PHE A 182 -4.28 6.48 -15.41
C PHE A 182 -3.54 6.40 -14.08
N LEU A 183 -4.27 6.45 -12.99
CA LEU A 183 -3.69 6.35 -11.66
C LEU A 183 -4.55 5.48 -10.74
N ILE A 184 -3.89 4.86 -9.77
CA ILE A 184 -4.51 4.14 -8.68
C ILE A 184 -3.60 4.26 -7.44
N GLY A 185 -4.15 4.76 -6.34
CA GLY A 185 -3.36 4.90 -5.10
C GLY A 185 -4.13 5.49 -3.95
N SER A 186 -3.39 5.82 -2.89
CA SER A 186 -3.92 6.35 -1.63
C SER A 186 -5.07 5.54 -1.05
N ILE A 187 -5.02 4.22 -1.25
CA ILE A 187 -6.05 3.31 -0.79
C ILE A 187 -5.72 2.94 0.65
N HIS A 188 -6.43 3.52 1.60
CA HIS A 188 -6.40 3.02 2.98
C HIS A 188 -6.80 1.55 2.98
N SER A 189 -6.03 0.69 3.62
CA SER A 189 -6.19 -0.77 3.49
C SER A 189 -6.03 -1.32 2.06
N GLY A 190 -5.11 -0.76 1.28
CA GLY A 190 -4.87 -1.09 -0.13
C GLY A 190 -4.63 -2.58 -0.41
N TYR A 191 -4.10 -3.32 0.56
CA TYR A 191 -3.96 -4.76 0.44
C TYR A 191 -5.32 -5.49 0.34
N THR A 192 -6.37 -4.97 0.99
CA THR A 192 -7.71 -5.56 1.00
C THR A 192 -8.53 -5.14 -0.23
N SER A 193 -8.60 -3.84 -0.50
CA SER A 193 -9.46 -3.27 -1.55
C SER A 193 -8.75 -3.07 -2.89
N GLY A 194 -7.43 -2.94 -2.88
CA GLY A 194 -6.63 -2.68 -4.07
C GLY A 194 -6.86 -3.65 -5.23
N PRO A 195 -6.94 -4.98 -5.03
CA PRO A 195 -7.20 -5.91 -6.12
C PRO A 195 -8.53 -5.69 -6.84
N PHE A 196 -9.60 -5.37 -6.09
CA PHE A 196 -10.89 -5.06 -6.67
C PHE A 196 -10.88 -3.72 -7.42
N MET A 197 -10.27 -2.70 -6.82
CA MET A 197 -10.12 -1.39 -7.48
C MET A 197 -9.26 -1.48 -8.75
N ALA A 198 -8.19 -2.27 -8.72
CA ALA A 198 -7.39 -2.53 -9.92
C ALA A 198 -8.21 -3.21 -11.03
N LYS A 199 -9.14 -4.12 -10.68
CA LYS A 199 -10.08 -4.72 -11.63
C LYS A 199 -11.00 -3.65 -12.26
N LEU A 200 -11.57 -2.76 -11.45
CA LEU A 200 -12.43 -1.67 -11.94
C LEU A 200 -11.66 -0.76 -12.91
N LEU A 201 -10.45 -0.36 -12.54
CA LEU A 201 -9.61 0.47 -13.41
C LEU A 201 -9.25 -0.26 -14.71
N ALA A 202 -8.94 -1.55 -14.66
CA ALA A 202 -8.64 -2.35 -15.84
C ALA A 202 -9.86 -2.44 -16.78
N GLN A 203 -11.07 -2.65 -16.26
CA GLN A 203 -12.31 -2.62 -17.03
C GLN A 203 -12.47 -1.27 -17.75
N TYR A 204 -12.29 -0.17 -17.03
CA TYR A 204 -12.36 1.18 -17.58
C TYR A 204 -11.34 1.41 -18.71
N ILE A 205 -10.06 1.07 -18.49
CA ILE A 205 -8.98 1.21 -19.49
C ILE A 205 -9.26 0.41 -20.76
N LEU A 206 -9.95 -0.73 -20.65
CA LEU A 206 -10.31 -1.59 -21.78
C LEU A 206 -11.61 -1.16 -22.46
N GLY A 207 -12.28 -0.08 -22.01
CA GLY A 207 -13.53 0.41 -22.56
C GLY A 207 -14.76 -0.40 -22.15
N HIS A 208 -14.65 -1.19 -21.08
CA HIS A 208 -15.79 -1.85 -20.44
C HIS A 208 -16.38 -0.96 -19.37
N GLU A 209 -17.68 -1.08 -19.13
CA GLU A 209 -18.32 -0.43 -17.99
C GLU A 209 -17.87 -1.12 -16.70
N PRO A 210 -17.25 -0.40 -15.74
CA PRO A 210 -16.86 -0.97 -14.46
C PRO A 210 -18.08 -1.40 -13.64
N GLU A 211 -17.95 -2.49 -12.85
CA GLU A 211 -19.00 -2.98 -11.96
C GLU A 211 -19.47 -1.93 -10.93
N LEU A 212 -18.61 -0.99 -10.58
CA LEU A 212 -18.92 0.19 -9.78
C LEU A 212 -18.31 1.42 -10.47
N PRO A 213 -18.95 2.58 -10.37
CA PRO A 213 -18.39 3.81 -10.94
C PRO A 213 -17.04 4.15 -10.31
N LEU A 214 -16.12 4.64 -11.11
CA LEU A 214 -14.89 5.23 -10.61
C LEU A 214 -15.19 6.64 -10.10
N PHE A 215 -14.53 7.01 -9.00
CA PHE A 215 -14.60 8.39 -8.50
C PHE A 215 -13.70 9.28 -9.37
N ASP A 216 -14.18 10.51 -9.64
CA ASP A 216 -13.36 11.51 -10.30
C ASP A 216 -12.20 11.90 -9.37
N PRO A 217 -10.94 11.72 -9.77
CA PRO A 217 -9.80 12.08 -8.94
C PRO A 217 -9.59 13.60 -8.82
N CYS A 218 -10.43 14.41 -9.49
CA CYS A 218 -10.39 15.87 -9.43
C CYS A 218 -11.39 16.49 -8.42
N LEU A 219 -12.23 15.68 -7.76
CA LEU A 219 -13.22 16.17 -6.80
C LEU A 219 -12.66 16.32 -5.41
#